data_61bb754a03d084e6c0348c4246ec913f
#
_entry.id   61bb754a03d084e6c0348c4246ec913f
#
_cell.length_a   1.000
_cell.length_b   1.000
_cell.length_c   1.000
_cell.angle_alpha   90.00
_cell.angle_beta   90.00
_cell.angle_gamma   90.00
#
_symmetry.space_group_name_H-M   'P 1'
#
loop_
_entity.id
_entity.type
_entity.pdbx_description
1 polymer ?
#
loop_
_entity_poly.entity_id
_entity_poly.type
_entity_poly.pdbx_seq_one_letter_code
_entity_poly.pdbx_strand_id
1 'polypeptide(L)'
;MKIRVEREVMAEAVAWAARSLPTRPSMPILGGLLIEADSSGVRLSSFDYETSARVSVQAQVFDEGKALVSGKLLAEIARNLPQQPVTIETTDTRAELVCGSAHFTLQLLPVGDYPQLPTMPDSTGTVASEAFARAVSQVVVAAGRDELLAIYTGIRLEIEGDTLSLLATDRYRMALKELTWQPTQAKTQAAAIVPGRVLNEAARSMVAGDTVTLSLSEATGGEGLIGFSGVGAGGVRQLTTRLLDGEFPKFRHLLDVHANVSVRVKTDDLLAAVRRVALVAERNTPLRMLVNEEDIALDAATGDQAQASEVLEAVVTNHTTGELALDAAGFNPHYLADALAAIDAPYVHFSFTAAGQPCLVQGVEDADGEPLVDYKHVIMLMRLPG
;
A
#
# COMPACT_ATOMS: atom_id res chain seq x y z
N MET A 1 -6.90 0.01 -36.63
CA MET A 1 -5.89 0.59 -35.73
C MET A 1 -4.52 0.03 -36.08
N LYS A 2 -3.50 0.88 -36.22
CA LYS A 2 -2.10 0.45 -36.42
C LYS A 2 -1.17 1.34 -35.60
N ILE A 3 -0.37 0.73 -34.72
CA ILE A 3 0.51 1.43 -33.78
C ILE A 3 1.89 0.78 -33.74
N ARG A 4 2.92 1.57 -33.38
CA ARG A 4 4.25 1.07 -33.07
C ARG A 4 4.74 1.72 -31.77
N VAL A 5 5.21 0.89 -30.83
CA VAL A 5 5.64 1.31 -29.51
C VAL A 5 6.93 0.58 -29.12
N GLU A 6 7.77 1.22 -28.32
CA GLU A 6 8.98 0.59 -27.79
C GLU A 6 8.59 -0.57 -26.84
N ARG A 7 9.31 -1.69 -26.95
CA ARG A 7 9.00 -2.94 -26.23
C ARG A 7 8.93 -2.74 -24.72
N GLU A 8 9.85 -2.01 -24.13
CA GLU A 8 9.89 -1.78 -22.69
C GLU A 8 8.70 -0.97 -22.22
N VAL A 9 8.36 0.09 -22.95
CA VAL A 9 7.19 0.94 -22.67
C VAL A 9 5.91 0.11 -22.75
N MET A 10 5.76 -0.71 -23.78
CA MET A 10 4.60 -1.60 -23.97
C MET A 10 4.49 -2.63 -22.83
N ALA A 11 5.60 -3.29 -22.50
CA ALA A 11 5.64 -4.32 -21.48
C ALA A 11 5.27 -3.77 -20.09
N GLU A 12 5.82 -2.63 -19.70
CA GLU A 12 5.53 -1.95 -18.45
C GLU A 12 4.07 -1.47 -18.37
N ALA A 13 3.58 -0.84 -19.44
CA ALA A 13 2.22 -0.32 -19.48
C ALA A 13 1.17 -1.45 -19.41
N VAL A 14 1.36 -2.51 -20.21
CA VAL A 14 0.48 -3.70 -20.20
C VAL A 14 0.54 -4.39 -18.85
N ALA A 15 1.74 -4.62 -18.29
CA ALA A 15 1.90 -5.28 -17.00
C ALA A 15 1.20 -4.52 -15.88
N TRP A 16 1.30 -3.19 -15.90
CA TRP A 16 0.63 -2.36 -14.89
C TRP A 16 -0.88 -2.34 -15.05
N ALA A 17 -1.40 -2.07 -16.26
CA ALA A 17 -2.84 -2.03 -16.49
C ALA A 17 -3.51 -3.40 -16.23
N ALA A 18 -2.80 -4.50 -16.51
CA ALA A 18 -3.30 -5.84 -16.27
C ALA A 18 -3.40 -6.24 -14.78
N ARG A 19 -2.75 -5.50 -13.86
CA ARG A 19 -2.85 -5.78 -12.39
C ARG A 19 -4.24 -5.54 -11.83
N SER A 20 -5.01 -4.63 -12.45
CA SER A 20 -6.39 -4.34 -12.05
C SER A 20 -7.42 -5.29 -12.68
N LEU A 21 -6.98 -6.23 -13.52
CA LEU A 21 -7.88 -7.23 -14.08
C LEU A 21 -8.33 -8.23 -13.00
N PRO A 22 -9.62 -8.56 -12.93
CA PRO A 22 -10.12 -9.53 -11.98
C PRO A 22 -9.52 -10.92 -12.23
N THR A 23 -9.14 -11.60 -11.15
CA THR A 23 -8.60 -12.97 -11.23
C THR A 23 -9.64 -13.96 -11.74
N ARG A 24 -10.90 -13.75 -11.35
CA ARG A 24 -12.07 -14.51 -11.76
C ARG A 24 -13.17 -13.53 -12.18
N PRO A 25 -13.15 -13.07 -13.44
CA PRO A 25 -14.13 -12.09 -13.90
C PRO A 25 -15.54 -12.65 -13.85
N SER A 26 -16.49 -11.87 -13.33
CA SER A 26 -17.92 -12.21 -13.34
C SER A 26 -18.47 -12.30 -14.76
N MET A 27 -17.92 -11.52 -15.67
CA MET A 27 -18.15 -11.58 -17.10
C MET A 27 -16.80 -11.68 -17.84
N PRO A 28 -16.67 -12.57 -18.83
CA PRO A 28 -15.40 -12.77 -19.56
C PRO A 28 -14.83 -11.49 -20.16
N ILE A 29 -15.67 -10.52 -20.55
CA ILE A 29 -15.27 -9.24 -21.13
C ILE A 29 -14.42 -8.41 -20.20
N LEU A 30 -14.59 -8.53 -18.85
CA LEU A 30 -13.81 -7.81 -17.85
C LEU A 30 -12.36 -8.32 -17.73
N GLY A 31 -12.05 -9.48 -18.32
CA GLY A 31 -10.66 -9.94 -18.52
C GLY A 31 -9.96 -9.26 -19.69
N GLY A 32 -10.65 -8.37 -20.39
CA GLY A 32 -10.14 -7.60 -21.53
C GLY A 32 -9.29 -6.41 -21.09
N LEU A 33 -8.26 -6.11 -21.89
CA LEU A 33 -7.50 -4.87 -21.85
C LEU A 33 -7.88 -4.04 -23.08
N LEU A 34 -8.42 -2.86 -22.85
CA LEU A 34 -8.80 -1.92 -23.90
C LEU A 34 -7.58 -1.14 -24.36
N ILE A 35 -7.29 -1.17 -25.65
CA ILE A 35 -6.25 -0.40 -26.33
C ILE A 35 -6.95 0.66 -27.18
N GLU A 36 -6.66 1.92 -26.92
CA GLU A 36 -7.17 3.07 -27.67
C GLU A 36 -5.98 3.84 -28.24
N ALA A 37 -5.99 4.08 -29.54
CA ALA A 37 -4.96 4.82 -30.24
C ALA A 37 -5.58 6.06 -30.92
N ASP A 38 -5.03 7.23 -30.63
CA ASP A 38 -5.39 8.50 -31.24
C ASP A 38 -4.14 9.37 -31.50
N SER A 39 -4.34 10.58 -31.97
CA SER A 39 -3.24 11.52 -32.27
C SER A 39 -2.36 11.88 -31.06
N SER A 40 -2.80 11.62 -29.84
CA SER A 40 -2.04 11.89 -28.60
C SER A 40 -1.15 10.70 -28.17
N GLY A 41 -1.34 9.52 -28.76
CA GLY A 41 -0.61 8.31 -28.43
C GLY A 41 -1.53 7.12 -28.19
N VAL A 42 -1.12 6.22 -27.32
CA VAL A 42 -1.86 5.01 -26.99
C VAL A 42 -2.25 4.99 -25.52
N ARG A 43 -3.49 4.62 -25.25
CA ARG A 43 -4.01 4.36 -23.89
C ARG A 43 -4.36 2.89 -23.74
N LEU A 44 -3.91 2.32 -22.63
CA LEU A 44 -4.29 0.97 -22.20
C LEU A 44 -5.16 1.09 -20.95
N SER A 45 -6.31 0.45 -20.96
CA SER A 45 -7.27 0.56 -19.85
C SER A 45 -7.84 -0.78 -19.43
N SER A 46 -8.05 -0.97 -18.13
CA SER A 46 -8.79 -2.08 -17.54
C SER A 46 -9.85 -1.56 -16.56
N PHE A 47 -10.93 -2.31 -16.39
CA PHE A 47 -12.03 -1.95 -15.49
C PHE A 47 -12.79 -3.20 -15.04
N ASP A 48 -13.12 -3.28 -13.74
CA ASP A 48 -13.86 -4.41 -13.15
C ASP A 48 -15.14 -3.97 -12.41
N TYR A 49 -15.64 -2.75 -12.67
CA TYR A 49 -16.72 -2.02 -12.01
C TYR A 49 -16.36 -1.40 -10.65
N GLU A 50 -15.30 -1.85 -9.99
CA GLU A 50 -14.81 -1.28 -8.72
C GLU A 50 -13.59 -0.40 -8.94
N THR A 51 -12.64 -0.90 -9.73
CA THR A 51 -11.34 -0.26 -9.97
C THR A 51 -11.09 -0.13 -11.48
N SER A 52 -10.71 1.07 -11.92
CA SER A 52 -10.19 1.27 -13.28
C SER A 52 -8.72 1.66 -13.25
N ALA A 53 -7.95 1.12 -14.18
CA ALA A 53 -6.57 1.53 -14.43
C ALA A 53 -6.43 1.99 -15.87
N ARG A 54 -5.77 3.13 -16.08
CA ARG A 54 -5.48 3.69 -17.39
C ARG A 54 -4.04 4.16 -17.43
N VAL A 55 -3.29 3.75 -18.45
CA VAL A 55 -1.94 4.25 -18.71
C VAL A 55 -1.86 4.80 -20.12
N SER A 56 -1.30 6.00 -20.23
CA SER A 56 -1.06 6.67 -21.52
C SER A 56 0.42 6.61 -21.85
N VAL A 57 0.74 6.09 -23.02
CA VAL A 57 2.11 5.89 -23.49
C VAL A 57 2.34 6.61 -24.82
N GLN A 58 3.57 7.08 -25.02
CA GLN A 58 3.99 7.61 -26.32
C GLN A 58 4.18 6.45 -27.30
N ALA A 59 3.58 6.58 -28.47
CA ALA A 59 3.67 5.60 -29.55
C ALA A 59 3.52 6.29 -30.90
N GLN A 60 4.01 5.65 -31.97
CA GLN A 60 3.68 6.05 -33.32
C GLN A 60 2.31 5.47 -33.70
N VAL A 61 1.36 6.33 -33.96
CA VAL A 61 0.01 5.96 -34.41
C VAL A 61 -0.07 6.17 -35.87
N PHE A 62 -0.23 5.09 -36.65
CA PHE A 62 -0.41 5.13 -38.13
C PHE A 62 -1.89 5.18 -38.48
N ASP A 63 -2.71 4.38 -37.77
CA ASP A 63 -4.16 4.37 -37.89
C ASP A 63 -4.79 4.38 -36.49
N GLU A 64 -5.66 5.34 -36.25
CA GLU A 64 -6.42 5.45 -34.99
C GLU A 64 -7.43 4.32 -34.84
N GLY A 65 -7.87 4.08 -33.62
CA GLY A 65 -8.93 3.10 -33.36
C GLY A 65 -8.85 2.48 -31.98
N LYS A 66 -9.68 1.45 -31.78
CA LYS A 66 -9.80 0.73 -30.51
C LYS A 66 -9.74 -0.77 -30.72
N ALA A 67 -9.15 -1.46 -29.78
CA ALA A 67 -9.09 -2.91 -29.74
C ALA A 67 -9.25 -3.39 -28.30
N LEU A 68 -9.97 -4.48 -28.10
CA LEU A 68 -10.10 -5.15 -26.83
C LEU A 68 -9.55 -6.57 -26.95
N VAL A 69 -8.54 -6.90 -26.17
CA VAL A 69 -7.86 -8.21 -26.18
C VAL A 69 -7.78 -8.81 -24.80
N SER A 70 -7.53 -10.12 -24.71
CA SER A 70 -7.27 -10.75 -23.40
C SER A 70 -6.08 -10.09 -22.73
N GLY A 71 -6.32 -9.38 -21.63
CA GLY A 71 -5.29 -8.62 -20.93
C GLY A 71 -4.24 -9.52 -20.28
N LYS A 72 -4.64 -10.66 -19.73
CA LYS A 72 -3.71 -11.64 -19.18
C LYS A 72 -2.76 -12.20 -20.24
N LEU A 73 -3.31 -12.59 -21.40
CA LEU A 73 -2.51 -13.13 -22.48
C LEU A 73 -1.56 -12.07 -23.07
N LEU A 74 -2.05 -10.83 -23.28
CA LEU A 74 -1.21 -9.74 -23.75
C LEU A 74 -0.07 -9.43 -22.75
N ALA A 75 -0.33 -9.49 -21.45
CA ALA A 75 0.71 -9.28 -20.41
C ALA A 75 1.77 -10.39 -20.44
N GLU A 76 1.38 -11.63 -20.62
CA GLU A 76 2.31 -12.76 -20.77
C GLU A 76 3.16 -12.63 -22.04
N ILE A 77 2.56 -12.26 -23.17
CA ILE A 77 3.28 -12.01 -24.42
C ILE A 77 4.24 -10.84 -24.25
N ALA A 78 3.78 -9.68 -23.81
CA ALA A 78 4.58 -8.46 -23.72
C ALA A 78 5.83 -8.63 -22.85
N ARG A 79 5.76 -9.43 -21.78
CA ARG A 79 6.90 -9.75 -20.92
C ARG A 79 7.99 -10.53 -21.63
N ASN A 80 7.62 -11.38 -22.58
CA ASN A 80 8.52 -12.32 -23.26
C ASN A 80 8.94 -11.87 -24.68
N LEU A 81 8.55 -10.67 -25.11
CA LEU A 81 8.96 -10.14 -26.44
C LEU A 81 10.46 -9.86 -26.50
N PRO A 82 11.09 -10.01 -27.69
CA PRO A 82 12.47 -9.60 -27.89
C PRO A 82 12.64 -8.08 -27.79
N GLN A 83 13.87 -7.62 -27.58
CA GLN A 83 14.22 -6.20 -27.40
C GLN A 83 14.18 -5.43 -28.72
N GLN A 84 12.99 -5.31 -29.30
CA GLN A 84 12.72 -4.59 -30.54
C GLN A 84 11.36 -3.89 -30.48
N PRO A 85 11.11 -2.83 -31.23
CA PRO A 85 9.81 -2.17 -31.26
C PRO A 85 8.68 -3.13 -31.63
N VAL A 86 7.53 -2.92 -31.00
CA VAL A 86 6.32 -3.73 -31.16
C VAL A 86 5.36 -3.00 -32.09
N THR A 87 4.92 -3.66 -33.14
CA THR A 87 3.83 -3.18 -33.98
C THR A 87 2.58 -3.97 -33.71
N ILE A 88 1.45 -3.29 -33.50
CA ILE A 88 0.13 -3.91 -33.32
C ILE A 88 -0.76 -3.37 -34.46
N GLU A 89 -1.32 -4.28 -35.23
CA GLU A 89 -2.27 -3.96 -36.31
C GLU A 89 -3.55 -4.77 -36.11
N THR A 90 -4.71 -4.12 -36.23
CA THR A 90 -6.00 -4.79 -36.04
C THR A 90 -6.73 -4.92 -37.36
N THR A 91 -7.33 -6.10 -37.59
CA THR A 91 -8.37 -6.38 -38.56
C THR A 91 -9.73 -6.40 -37.89
N ASP A 92 -10.79 -6.83 -38.55
CA ASP A 92 -12.13 -6.88 -37.96
C ASP A 92 -12.27 -7.84 -36.78
N THR A 93 -11.46 -8.90 -36.74
CA THR A 93 -11.61 -9.97 -35.72
C THR A 93 -10.33 -10.28 -34.95
N ARG A 94 -9.19 -9.74 -35.36
CA ARG A 94 -7.88 -10.11 -34.81
C ARG A 94 -6.98 -8.90 -34.62
N ALA A 95 -6.10 -8.96 -33.63
CA ALA A 95 -4.95 -8.10 -33.48
C ALA A 95 -3.68 -8.91 -33.80
N GLU A 96 -2.89 -8.42 -34.72
CA GLU A 96 -1.58 -8.97 -35.07
C GLU A 96 -0.51 -8.16 -34.35
N LEU A 97 0.33 -8.82 -33.57
CA LEU A 97 1.43 -8.25 -32.81
C LEU A 97 2.74 -8.79 -33.39
N VAL A 98 3.60 -7.88 -33.88
CA VAL A 98 4.88 -8.20 -34.46
C VAL A 98 6.00 -7.51 -33.67
N CYS A 99 7.01 -8.28 -33.30
CA CYS A 99 8.19 -7.79 -32.60
C CYS A 99 9.42 -8.57 -33.08
N GLY A 100 10.21 -7.96 -33.97
CA GLY A 100 11.30 -8.66 -34.67
C GLY A 100 10.78 -9.85 -35.49
N SER A 101 11.28 -11.04 -35.17
CA SER A 101 10.81 -12.29 -35.76
C SER A 101 9.64 -12.95 -35.07
N ALA A 102 9.19 -12.39 -33.92
CA ALA A 102 8.07 -12.92 -33.17
C ALA A 102 6.74 -12.35 -33.69
N HIS A 103 5.81 -13.26 -33.98
CA HIS A 103 4.47 -12.94 -34.50
C HIS A 103 3.42 -13.59 -33.61
N PHE A 104 2.47 -12.79 -33.16
CA PHE A 104 1.32 -13.28 -32.37
C PHE A 104 0.02 -12.76 -32.97
N THR A 105 -0.99 -13.60 -32.94
CA THR A 105 -2.35 -13.24 -33.35
C THR A 105 -3.28 -13.41 -32.17
N LEU A 106 -3.92 -12.35 -31.78
CA LEU A 106 -4.88 -12.31 -30.66
C LEU A 106 -6.29 -12.13 -31.22
N GLN A 107 -7.25 -12.88 -30.69
CA GLN A 107 -8.65 -12.67 -31.02
C GLN A 107 -9.14 -11.37 -30.34
N LEU A 108 -9.84 -10.53 -31.09
CA LEU A 108 -10.50 -9.35 -30.55
C LEU A 108 -11.78 -9.75 -29.80
N LEU A 109 -11.98 -9.08 -28.67
CA LEU A 109 -13.26 -9.08 -27.96
C LEU A 109 -14.10 -7.89 -28.46
N PRO A 110 -15.44 -7.96 -28.36
CA PRO A 110 -16.31 -6.89 -28.83
C PRO A 110 -16.15 -5.65 -27.93
N VAL A 111 -15.59 -4.60 -28.47
CA VAL A 111 -15.36 -3.33 -27.75
C VAL A 111 -16.67 -2.70 -27.26
N GLY A 112 -17.76 -2.87 -28.03
CA GLY A 112 -19.09 -2.34 -27.67
C GLY A 112 -19.69 -2.93 -26.40
N ASP A 113 -19.26 -4.12 -25.99
CA ASP A 113 -19.71 -4.81 -24.78
C ASP A 113 -18.84 -4.46 -23.54
N TYR A 114 -17.73 -3.75 -23.76
CA TYR A 114 -16.86 -3.35 -22.65
C TYR A 114 -17.47 -2.19 -21.88
N PRO A 115 -17.51 -2.27 -20.52
CA PRO A 115 -18.15 -1.22 -19.74
C PRO A 115 -17.42 0.12 -19.89
N GLN A 116 -18.19 1.20 -19.84
CA GLN A 116 -17.63 2.54 -19.86
C GLN A 116 -16.83 2.78 -18.56
N LEU A 117 -15.57 3.20 -18.70
CA LEU A 117 -14.73 3.52 -17.56
C LEU A 117 -15.26 4.78 -16.83
N PRO A 118 -15.14 4.81 -15.49
CA PRO A 118 -15.51 6.00 -14.74
C PRO A 118 -14.64 7.20 -15.15
N THR A 119 -15.25 8.39 -15.09
CA THR A 119 -14.53 9.64 -15.28
C THR A 119 -13.74 9.97 -14.02
N MET A 120 -12.49 10.39 -14.17
CA MET A 120 -11.67 10.88 -13.06
C MET A 120 -12.37 12.09 -12.42
N PRO A 121 -12.56 12.11 -11.09
CA PRO A 121 -13.07 13.31 -10.41
C PRO A 121 -12.13 14.50 -10.57
N ASP A 122 -12.60 15.70 -10.24
CA ASP A 122 -11.77 16.89 -10.20
C ASP A 122 -10.66 16.76 -9.14
N SER A 123 -9.52 17.41 -9.40
CA SER A 123 -8.37 17.36 -8.49
C SER A 123 -8.71 17.97 -7.13
N THR A 124 -8.51 17.20 -6.07
CA THR A 124 -8.61 17.65 -4.68
C THR A 124 -7.30 18.27 -4.19
N GLY A 125 -6.17 17.76 -4.70
CA GLY A 125 -4.84 18.27 -4.37
C GLY A 125 -3.74 17.37 -4.88
N THR A 126 -2.48 17.74 -4.57
CA THR A 126 -1.28 17.02 -4.95
C THR A 126 -0.38 16.74 -3.75
N VAL A 127 0.35 15.65 -3.82
CA VAL A 127 1.32 15.23 -2.80
C VAL A 127 2.62 14.80 -3.48
N ALA A 128 3.78 15.02 -2.84
CA ALA A 128 5.05 14.52 -3.34
C ALA A 128 5.02 13.00 -3.47
N SER A 129 5.38 12.47 -4.65
CA SER A 129 5.20 11.06 -5.01
C SER A 129 5.95 10.10 -4.09
N GLU A 130 7.21 10.40 -3.76
CA GLU A 130 8.03 9.58 -2.86
C GLU A 130 7.50 9.62 -1.41
N ALA A 131 7.11 10.79 -0.91
CA ALA A 131 6.54 10.93 0.41
C ALA A 131 5.21 10.16 0.54
N PHE A 132 4.37 10.22 -0.49
CA PHE A 132 3.12 9.48 -0.55
C PHE A 132 3.35 7.97 -0.60
N ALA A 133 4.28 7.49 -1.44
CA ALA A 133 4.62 6.08 -1.53
C ALA A 133 5.15 5.54 -0.19
N ARG A 134 6.01 6.30 0.48
CA ARG A 134 6.53 5.97 1.81
C ARG A 134 5.42 5.92 2.84
N ALA A 135 4.58 6.96 2.92
CA ALA A 135 3.48 7.05 3.87
C ALA A 135 2.48 5.88 3.72
N VAL A 136 2.09 5.56 2.49
CA VAL A 136 1.19 4.42 2.22
C VAL A 136 1.85 3.11 2.61
N SER A 137 3.14 2.90 2.30
CA SER A 137 3.86 1.68 2.66
C SER A 137 3.97 1.47 4.18
N GLN A 138 4.12 2.56 4.94
CA GLN A 138 4.17 2.54 6.40
C GLN A 138 2.82 2.19 7.03
N VAL A 139 1.71 2.65 6.45
CA VAL A 139 0.37 2.48 7.02
C VAL A 139 -0.29 1.17 6.57
N VAL A 140 -0.08 0.75 5.31
CA VAL A 140 -0.76 -0.43 4.75
C VAL A 140 -0.46 -1.73 5.51
N VAL A 141 0.66 -1.81 6.21
CA VAL A 141 1.02 -2.99 7.03
C VAL A 141 0.02 -3.24 8.15
N ALA A 142 -0.67 -2.20 8.63
CA ALA A 142 -1.69 -2.31 9.66
C ALA A 142 -3.10 -2.58 9.12
N ALA A 143 -3.30 -2.56 7.80
CA ALA A 143 -4.59 -2.91 7.20
C ALA A 143 -4.87 -4.42 7.31
N GLY A 144 -6.12 -4.77 7.55
CA GLY A 144 -6.59 -6.14 7.60
C GLY A 144 -6.55 -6.82 6.23
N ARG A 145 -6.56 -8.15 6.23
CA ARG A 145 -6.58 -8.97 5.00
C ARG A 145 -7.86 -9.78 4.84
N ASP A 146 -8.74 -9.72 5.83
CA ASP A 146 -10.02 -10.43 5.83
C ASP A 146 -11.07 -9.61 5.07
N GLU A 147 -11.43 -10.05 3.88
CA GLU A 147 -12.43 -9.39 3.03
C GLU A 147 -13.84 -9.39 3.64
N LEU A 148 -14.12 -10.28 4.60
CA LEU A 148 -15.39 -10.27 5.35
C LEU A 148 -15.50 -9.04 6.28
N LEU A 149 -14.37 -8.41 6.59
CA LEU A 149 -14.26 -7.22 7.39
C LEU A 149 -13.76 -6.05 6.54
N ALA A 150 -14.46 -5.75 5.45
CA ALA A 150 -14.03 -4.84 4.38
C ALA A 150 -13.47 -3.50 4.89
N ILE A 151 -14.09 -2.88 5.89
CA ILE A 151 -13.65 -1.60 6.47
C ILE A 151 -12.20 -1.67 6.97
N TYR A 152 -11.81 -2.80 7.57
CA TYR A 152 -10.44 -2.99 8.09
C TYR A 152 -9.41 -3.27 6.99
N THR A 153 -9.84 -3.65 5.78
CA THR A 153 -8.93 -3.78 4.63
C THR A 153 -8.60 -2.44 4.00
N GLY A 154 -9.32 -1.39 4.38
CA GLY A 154 -9.17 -0.03 3.88
C GLY A 154 -8.15 0.78 4.68
N ILE A 155 -7.67 1.83 4.02
CA ILE A 155 -6.91 2.93 4.63
C ILE A 155 -7.82 4.14 4.63
N ARG A 156 -8.05 4.72 5.80
CA ARG A 156 -8.77 5.97 5.93
C ARG A 156 -7.84 7.12 5.60
N LEU A 157 -8.24 7.91 4.63
CA LEU A 157 -7.65 9.22 4.32
C LEU A 157 -8.45 10.29 5.06
N GLU A 158 -7.79 11.19 5.76
CA GLU A 158 -8.37 12.39 6.36
C GLU A 158 -7.61 13.59 5.82
N ILE A 159 -8.36 14.56 5.31
CA ILE A 159 -7.85 15.80 4.73
C ILE A 159 -8.32 16.95 5.63
N GLU A 160 -7.37 17.68 6.18
CA GLU A 160 -7.62 18.89 6.98
C GLU A 160 -6.67 20.00 6.52
N GLY A 161 -7.13 20.83 5.57
CA GLY A 161 -6.31 21.87 4.96
C GLY A 161 -5.10 21.28 4.23
N ASP A 162 -3.89 21.61 4.68
CA ASP A 162 -2.61 21.16 4.13
C ASP A 162 -2.07 19.87 4.76
N THR A 163 -2.86 19.26 5.64
CA THR A 163 -2.51 17.99 6.28
C THR A 163 -3.31 16.84 5.67
N LEU A 164 -2.61 15.81 5.23
CA LEU A 164 -3.16 14.53 4.78
C LEU A 164 -2.77 13.44 5.77
N SER A 165 -3.74 12.86 6.46
CA SER A 165 -3.53 11.76 7.39
C SER A 165 -3.98 10.44 6.78
N LEU A 166 -3.16 9.41 6.92
CA LEU A 166 -3.43 8.03 6.53
C LEU A 166 -3.55 7.17 7.77
N LEU A 167 -4.67 6.45 7.94
CA LEU A 167 -4.91 5.56 9.07
C LEU A 167 -5.31 4.17 8.58
N ALA A 168 -4.71 3.13 9.16
CA ALA A 168 -5.13 1.75 8.97
C ALA A 168 -5.17 1.00 10.30
N THR A 169 -6.04 0.00 10.40
CA THR A 169 -6.12 -0.90 11.56
C THR A 169 -6.75 -2.23 11.17
N ASP A 170 -6.31 -3.30 11.83
CA ASP A 170 -6.92 -4.63 11.76
C ASP A 170 -7.54 -5.07 13.10
N ARG A 171 -7.76 -4.12 14.03
CA ARG A 171 -8.23 -4.27 15.43
C ARG A 171 -7.13 -4.67 16.42
N TYR A 172 -6.03 -5.25 15.97
CA TYR A 172 -4.91 -5.69 16.80
C TYR A 172 -3.70 -4.76 16.73
N ARG A 173 -3.66 -3.95 15.69
CA ARG A 173 -2.66 -2.92 15.47
C ARG A 173 -3.28 -1.75 14.71
N MET A 174 -2.63 -0.61 14.78
CA MET A 174 -3.02 0.59 14.06
C MET A 174 -1.78 1.36 13.64
N ALA A 175 -1.81 1.96 12.46
CA ALA A 175 -0.80 2.89 12.01
C ALA A 175 -1.44 4.20 11.57
N LEU A 176 -0.80 5.31 11.95
CA LEU A 176 -1.11 6.67 11.49
C LEU A 176 0.15 7.26 10.87
N LYS A 177 0.02 7.85 9.70
CA LYS A 177 1.03 8.72 9.09
C LYS A 177 0.39 10.03 8.68
N GLU A 178 1.00 11.13 9.06
CA GLU A 178 0.63 12.48 8.65
C GLU A 178 1.70 13.04 7.71
N LEU A 179 1.26 13.72 6.67
CA LEU A 179 2.14 14.37 5.70
C LEU A 179 1.52 15.66 5.20
N THR A 180 2.38 16.61 4.84
CA THR A 180 1.97 17.85 4.20
C THR A 180 1.69 17.60 2.73
N TRP A 181 0.61 18.17 2.23
CA TRP A 181 0.22 18.11 0.84
C TRP A 181 -0.25 19.47 0.33
N GLN A 182 -0.56 19.59 -0.94
CA GLN A 182 -1.02 20.85 -1.55
C GLN A 182 -2.48 20.68 -1.98
N PRO A 183 -3.46 21.11 -1.17
CA PRO A 183 -4.85 21.06 -1.54
C PRO A 183 -5.18 22.07 -2.63
N THR A 184 -6.12 21.73 -3.52
CA THR A 184 -6.62 22.67 -4.53
C THR A 184 -7.37 23.85 -3.88
N GLN A 185 -8.01 23.62 -2.74
CA GLN A 185 -8.69 24.62 -1.93
C GLN A 185 -8.15 24.58 -0.49
N ALA A 186 -7.68 25.72 0.03
CA ALA A 186 -7.01 25.82 1.33
C ALA A 186 -7.83 25.35 2.56
N LYS A 187 -9.16 25.29 2.45
CA LYS A 187 -10.05 24.85 3.54
C LYS A 187 -10.70 23.51 3.26
N THR A 188 -10.08 22.69 2.42
CA THR A 188 -10.60 21.35 2.12
C THR A 188 -10.65 20.50 3.39
N GLN A 189 -11.81 19.95 3.69
CA GLN A 189 -12.00 18.94 4.73
C GLN A 189 -12.74 17.77 4.10
N ALA A 190 -12.15 16.59 4.16
CA ALA A 190 -12.76 15.39 3.64
C ALA A 190 -12.21 14.15 4.37
N ALA A 191 -12.99 13.09 4.36
CA ALA A 191 -12.53 11.78 4.82
C ALA A 191 -13.09 10.70 3.90
N ALA A 192 -12.26 9.70 3.61
CA ALA A 192 -12.62 8.59 2.74
C ALA A 192 -11.91 7.31 3.18
N ILE A 193 -12.52 6.15 2.96
CA ILE A 193 -11.89 4.86 3.20
C ILE A 193 -11.59 4.23 1.84
N VAL A 194 -10.32 4.09 1.54
CA VAL A 194 -9.82 3.59 0.26
C VAL A 194 -9.37 2.15 0.42
N PRO A 195 -9.72 1.22 -0.49
CA PRO A 195 -9.17 -0.14 -0.45
C PRO A 195 -7.64 -0.12 -0.38
N GLY A 196 -7.06 -0.68 0.69
CA GLY A 196 -5.63 -0.57 0.98
C GLY A 196 -4.74 -1.13 -0.13
N ARG A 197 -5.18 -2.21 -0.78
CA ARG A 197 -4.49 -2.80 -1.93
C ARG A 197 -4.39 -1.83 -3.11
N VAL A 198 -5.49 -1.13 -3.40
CA VAL A 198 -5.56 -0.19 -4.53
C VAL A 198 -4.73 1.06 -4.24
N LEU A 199 -4.84 1.60 -3.02
CA LEU A 199 -4.03 2.74 -2.59
C LEU A 199 -2.54 2.44 -2.64
N ASN A 200 -2.12 1.25 -2.18
CA ASN A 200 -0.73 0.82 -2.23
C ASN A 200 -0.22 0.65 -3.68
N GLU A 201 -1.05 0.12 -4.58
CA GLU A 201 -0.70 0.03 -6.00
C GLU A 201 -0.54 1.42 -6.62
N ALA A 202 -1.46 2.36 -6.36
CA ALA A 202 -1.36 3.73 -6.82
C ALA A 202 -0.05 4.39 -6.35
N ALA A 203 0.20 4.36 -5.04
CA ALA A 203 1.35 5.00 -4.43
C ALA A 203 2.69 4.45 -4.95
N ARG A 204 2.83 3.12 -5.02
CA ARG A 204 4.08 2.47 -5.48
C ARG A 204 4.34 2.60 -6.97
N SER A 205 3.30 2.76 -7.77
CA SER A 205 3.42 2.74 -9.23
C SER A 205 3.59 4.12 -9.87
N MET A 206 3.39 5.21 -9.12
CA MET A 206 3.40 6.58 -9.62
C MET A 206 4.58 7.40 -9.09
N VAL A 207 5.74 6.78 -8.89
CA VAL A 207 6.94 7.40 -8.28
C VAL A 207 7.95 7.95 -9.29
N ALA A 208 7.68 7.87 -10.59
CA ALA A 208 8.60 8.38 -11.61
C ALA A 208 8.45 9.90 -11.86
N GLY A 209 7.40 10.51 -11.34
CA GLY A 209 7.18 11.96 -11.37
C GLY A 209 7.28 12.54 -9.97
N ASP A 210 7.32 13.87 -9.89
CA ASP A 210 7.50 14.60 -8.63
C ASP A 210 6.27 14.52 -7.71
N THR A 211 5.07 14.43 -8.29
CA THR A 211 3.82 14.49 -7.55
C THR A 211 2.79 13.47 -8.02
N VAL A 212 1.91 13.09 -7.10
CA VAL A 212 0.67 12.35 -7.36
C VAL A 212 -0.51 13.28 -7.09
N THR A 213 -1.45 13.35 -8.04
CA THR A 213 -2.71 14.06 -7.86
C THR A 213 -3.75 13.13 -7.26
N LEU A 214 -4.41 13.58 -6.21
CA LEU A 214 -5.56 12.93 -5.60
C LEU A 214 -6.84 13.65 -6.04
N SER A 215 -7.83 12.87 -6.43
CA SER A 215 -9.13 13.36 -6.94
C SER A 215 -10.25 12.62 -6.21
N LEU A 216 -10.91 13.29 -5.28
CA LEU A 216 -11.99 12.71 -4.47
C LEU A 216 -13.32 13.27 -4.91
N SER A 217 -14.27 12.42 -5.31
CA SER A 217 -15.63 12.85 -5.55
C SER A 217 -16.36 13.11 -4.24
N GLU A 218 -17.22 14.12 -4.22
CA GLU A 218 -18.17 14.28 -3.12
C GLU A 218 -19.09 13.03 -3.09
N ALA A 219 -19.13 12.37 -1.96
CA ALA A 219 -19.99 11.21 -1.77
C ALA A 219 -21.44 11.66 -1.61
N THR A 220 -22.18 11.73 -2.72
CA THR A 220 -23.63 11.86 -2.69
C THR A 220 -24.26 10.48 -2.84
N GLY A 221 -24.87 9.97 -1.78
CA GLY A 221 -25.64 8.72 -1.85
C GLY A 221 -24.86 7.41 -1.78
N GLY A 222 -23.64 7.36 -1.20
CA GLY A 222 -22.91 6.12 -0.95
C GLY A 222 -22.02 5.64 -2.11
N GLU A 223 -21.93 6.37 -3.22
CA GLU A 223 -21.10 5.99 -4.38
C GLU A 223 -19.87 6.92 -4.52
N GLY A 224 -19.06 7.02 -3.46
CA GLY A 224 -17.81 7.79 -3.52
C GLY A 224 -16.77 7.13 -4.43
N LEU A 225 -16.05 7.95 -5.19
CA LEU A 225 -14.95 7.56 -6.05
C LEU A 225 -13.69 8.35 -5.69
N ILE A 226 -12.57 7.68 -5.63
CA ILE A 226 -11.26 8.35 -5.55
C ILE A 226 -10.41 7.98 -6.78
N GLY A 227 -9.71 8.99 -7.29
CA GLY A 227 -8.76 8.83 -8.38
C GLY A 227 -7.35 9.27 -7.98
N PHE A 228 -6.36 8.62 -8.57
CA PHE A 228 -4.94 8.93 -8.44
C PHE A 228 -4.37 9.12 -9.84
N SER A 229 -3.59 10.17 -10.04
CA SER A 229 -2.89 10.41 -11.31
C SER A 229 -1.44 10.78 -11.04
N GLY A 230 -0.53 10.15 -11.77
CA GLY A 230 0.91 10.38 -11.63
C GLY A 230 1.70 9.73 -12.75
N VAL A 231 3.01 9.90 -12.70
CA VAL A 231 3.92 9.32 -13.69
C VAL A 231 4.51 8.01 -13.13
N GLY A 232 4.41 6.97 -13.91
CA GLY A 232 5.03 5.68 -13.63
C GLY A 232 5.98 5.25 -14.75
N ALA A 233 6.65 4.12 -14.57
CA ALA A 233 7.41 3.51 -15.65
C ALA A 233 6.48 3.27 -16.85
N GLY A 234 6.92 3.71 -18.04
CA GLY A 234 6.19 3.55 -19.29
C GLY A 234 5.14 4.62 -19.60
N GLY A 235 4.78 5.54 -18.66
CA GLY A 235 3.83 6.61 -19.00
C GLY A 235 3.05 7.20 -17.85
N VAL A 236 2.06 8.04 -18.20
CA VAL A 236 1.14 8.66 -17.23
C VAL A 236 0.08 7.63 -16.84
N ARG A 237 -0.09 7.44 -15.54
CA ARG A 237 -1.00 6.47 -14.92
C ARG A 237 -2.15 7.17 -14.24
N GLN A 238 -3.32 6.63 -14.42
CA GLN A 238 -4.55 7.01 -13.71
C GLN A 238 -5.19 5.75 -13.15
N LEU A 239 -5.55 5.81 -11.87
CA LEU A 239 -6.22 4.71 -11.18
C LEU A 239 -7.41 5.30 -10.44
N THR A 240 -8.60 4.75 -10.64
CA THR A 240 -9.79 5.11 -9.87
C THR A 240 -10.32 3.90 -9.12
N THR A 241 -10.91 4.12 -7.96
CA THR A 241 -11.57 3.05 -7.22
C THR A 241 -12.76 3.58 -6.44
N ARG A 242 -13.77 2.72 -6.25
CA ARG A 242 -14.86 3.00 -5.32
C ARG A 242 -14.32 3.06 -3.89
N LEU A 243 -14.91 3.93 -3.08
CA LEU A 243 -14.65 4.00 -1.66
C LEU A 243 -15.33 2.85 -0.91
N LEU A 244 -14.76 2.46 0.21
CA LEU A 244 -15.41 1.51 1.10
C LEU A 244 -16.44 2.24 1.95
N ASP A 245 -17.67 1.70 1.97
CA ASP A 245 -18.76 2.22 2.78
C ASP A 245 -18.67 1.71 4.21
N GLY A 246 -18.99 2.58 5.16
CA GLY A 246 -19.07 2.25 6.56
C GLY A 246 -18.37 3.25 7.49
N GLU A 247 -18.49 3.02 8.78
CA GLU A 247 -17.86 3.87 9.80
C GLU A 247 -16.49 3.29 10.18
N PHE A 248 -15.42 4.06 9.93
CA PHE A 248 -14.09 3.68 10.38
C PHE A 248 -13.99 3.81 11.91
N PRO A 249 -13.43 2.83 12.60
CA PRO A 249 -13.36 2.84 14.06
C PRO A 249 -12.60 4.05 14.63
N LYS A 250 -13.08 4.57 15.77
CA LYS A 250 -12.51 5.76 16.45
C LYS A 250 -11.38 5.36 17.39
N PHE A 251 -10.21 5.06 16.87
CA PHE A 251 -9.05 4.62 17.67
C PHE A 251 -7.99 5.70 17.93
N ARG A 252 -8.21 6.96 17.53
CA ARG A 252 -7.21 8.03 17.73
C ARG A 252 -6.76 8.20 19.19
N HIS A 253 -7.64 7.90 20.15
CA HIS A 253 -7.30 7.95 21.59
C HIS A 253 -6.20 6.94 21.99
N LEU A 254 -5.96 5.89 21.20
CA LEU A 254 -4.88 4.94 21.43
C LEU A 254 -3.50 5.46 21.00
N LEU A 255 -3.46 6.57 20.28
CA LEU A 255 -2.22 7.23 19.84
C LEU A 255 -1.69 8.24 20.87
N ASP A 256 -2.47 8.51 21.90
CA ASP A 256 -2.11 9.43 22.99
C ASP A 256 -1.79 8.62 24.24
N VAL A 257 -0.58 8.07 24.29
CA VAL A 257 -0.12 7.16 25.34
C VAL A 257 0.75 7.92 26.34
N HIS A 258 0.35 7.93 27.60
CA HIS A 258 1.21 8.35 28.71
C HIS A 258 2.02 7.14 29.19
N ALA A 259 3.28 7.08 28.80
CA ALA A 259 4.15 5.95 29.13
C ALA A 259 4.50 5.90 30.61
N ASN A 260 4.36 4.72 31.23
CA ASN A 260 4.94 4.41 32.52
C ASN A 260 6.38 3.89 32.38
N VAL A 261 6.63 3.17 31.28
CA VAL A 261 7.96 2.69 30.89
C VAL A 261 8.16 2.97 29.42
N SER A 262 9.33 3.46 29.06
CA SER A 262 9.74 3.55 27.66
C SER A 262 11.03 2.77 27.42
N VAL A 263 11.12 2.18 26.22
CA VAL A 263 12.27 1.38 25.78
C VAL A 263 12.72 1.89 24.43
N ARG A 264 14.01 2.13 24.27
CA ARG A 264 14.61 2.57 23.03
C ARG A 264 15.73 1.61 22.61
N VAL A 265 15.67 1.17 21.35
CA VAL A 265 16.60 0.20 20.77
C VAL A 265 16.96 0.63 19.35
N LYS A 266 18.11 0.22 18.84
CA LYS A 266 18.43 0.38 17.40
C LYS A 266 17.45 -0.44 16.56
N THR A 267 16.83 0.23 15.58
CA THR A 267 15.73 -0.34 14.78
C THR A 267 16.16 -1.60 14.03
N ASP A 268 17.30 -1.54 13.32
CA ASP A 268 17.77 -2.64 12.48
C ASP A 268 18.20 -3.85 13.32
N ASP A 269 18.85 -3.62 14.47
CA ASP A 269 19.30 -4.67 15.36
C ASP A 269 18.08 -5.43 15.94
N LEU A 270 17.09 -4.66 16.40
CA LEU A 270 15.85 -5.23 16.94
C LEU A 270 15.04 -5.97 15.86
N LEU A 271 14.90 -5.41 14.66
CA LEU A 271 14.20 -6.07 13.56
C LEU A 271 14.85 -7.40 13.18
N ALA A 272 16.19 -7.42 13.13
CA ALA A 272 16.95 -8.62 12.83
C ALA A 272 16.79 -9.69 13.93
N ALA A 273 16.82 -9.29 15.20
CA ALA A 273 16.61 -10.15 16.36
C ALA A 273 15.18 -10.72 16.39
N VAL A 274 14.17 -9.88 16.19
CA VAL A 274 12.75 -10.31 16.11
C VAL A 274 12.57 -11.36 15.01
N ARG A 275 13.17 -11.17 13.83
CA ARG A 275 13.08 -12.13 12.72
C ARG A 275 13.74 -13.46 13.06
N ARG A 276 14.86 -13.46 13.79
CA ARG A 276 15.52 -14.70 14.23
C ARG A 276 14.73 -15.44 15.29
N VAL A 277 14.33 -14.73 16.35
CA VAL A 277 13.59 -15.31 17.48
C VAL A 277 12.21 -15.81 17.03
N ALA A 278 11.55 -15.10 16.09
CA ALA A 278 10.27 -15.50 15.53
C ALA A 278 10.28 -16.83 14.77
N LEU A 279 11.45 -17.36 14.36
CA LEU A 279 11.55 -18.65 13.67
C LEU A 279 11.06 -19.82 14.52
N VAL A 280 11.15 -19.71 15.85
CA VAL A 280 10.71 -20.74 16.79
C VAL A 280 9.38 -20.41 17.46
N ALA A 281 8.75 -19.28 17.13
CA ALA A 281 7.46 -18.93 17.67
C ALA A 281 6.33 -19.73 16.99
N GLU A 282 5.44 -20.32 17.77
CA GLU A 282 4.21 -20.91 17.23
C GLU A 282 3.23 -19.82 16.79
N ARG A 283 2.30 -20.20 15.91
CA ARG A 283 1.35 -19.26 15.26
C ARG A 283 0.59 -18.35 16.24
N ASN A 284 0.29 -18.82 17.44
CA ASN A 284 -0.50 -18.08 18.44
C ASN A 284 0.30 -17.82 19.73
N THR A 285 1.60 -18.08 19.74
CA THR A 285 2.46 -17.85 20.90
C THR A 285 3.10 -16.47 20.80
N PRO A 286 3.04 -15.66 21.87
CA PRO A 286 3.69 -14.37 21.85
C PRO A 286 5.22 -14.50 21.81
N LEU A 287 5.87 -13.62 21.05
CA LEU A 287 7.26 -13.26 21.31
C LEU A 287 7.27 -12.39 22.57
N ARG A 288 8.05 -12.78 23.57
CA ARG A 288 8.18 -12.04 24.81
C ARG A 288 9.36 -11.08 24.71
N MET A 289 9.13 -9.84 25.09
CA MET A 289 10.17 -8.84 25.33
C MET A 289 10.26 -8.63 26.85
N LEU A 290 11.32 -9.16 27.45
CA LEU A 290 11.67 -8.90 28.84
C LEU A 290 12.39 -7.56 28.89
N VAL A 291 12.00 -6.70 29.83
CA VAL A 291 12.56 -5.35 29.97
C VAL A 291 13.36 -5.31 31.26
N ASN A 292 14.68 -5.09 31.13
CA ASN A 292 15.60 -4.92 32.25
C ASN A 292 16.01 -3.43 32.37
N GLU A 293 16.92 -3.09 33.23
CA GLU A 293 17.35 -1.69 33.46
C GLU A 293 18.15 -1.11 32.29
N GLU A 294 18.99 -1.92 31.61
CA GLU A 294 19.92 -1.46 30.54
C GLU A 294 19.83 -2.27 29.26
N ASP A 295 18.96 -3.29 29.21
CA ASP A 295 18.79 -4.17 28.06
C ASP A 295 17.36 -4.69 27.93
N ILE A 296 17.08 -5.30 26.80
CA ILE A 296 15.91 -6.14 26.60
C ILE A 296 16.31 -7.54 26.18
N ALA A 297 15.57 -8.55 26.60
CA ALA A 297 15.69 -9.88 26.09
C ALA A 297 14.43 -10.27 25.30
N LEU A 298 14.62 -10.76 24.08
CA LEU A 298 13.55 -11.36 23.29
C LEU A 298 13.58 -12.84 23.47
N ASP A 299 12.46 -13.48 23.79
CA ASP A 299 12.37 -14.93 23.84
C ASP A 299 11.09 -15.47 23.17
N ALA A 300 11.18 -16.64 22.60
CA ALA A 300 10.08 -17.41 22.06
C ALA A 300 10.36 -18.90 22.17
N ALA A 301 9.31 -19.69 22.25
CA ALA A 301 9.41 -21.15 22.31
C ALA A 301 8.28 -21.83 21.54
N THR A 302 8.59 -23.02 21.02
CA THR A 302 7.63 -23.97 20.43
C THR A 302 7.54 -25.18 21.35
N GLY A 303 6.72 -25.11 22.40
CA GLY A 303 6.64 -26.18 23.39
C GLY A 303 8.03 -26.61 23.87
N ASP A 304 8.28 -27.92 23.86
CA ASP A 304 9.59 -28.49 24.22
C ASP A 304 10.53 -28.70 23.00
N GLN A 305 10.11 -28.29 21.79
CA GLN A 305 10.85 -28.62 20.55
C GLN A 305 11.97 -27.62 20.26
N ALA A 306 11.72 -26.31 20.47
CA ALA A 306 12.70 -25.27 20.18
C ALA A 306 12.48 -24.04 21.09
N GLN A 307 13.58 -23.40 21.44
CA GLN A 307 13.60 -22.14 22.19
C GLN A 307 14.63 -21.22 21.55
N ALA A 308 14.34 -19.91 21.53
CA ALA A 308 15.31 -18.90 21.15
C ALA A 308 15.24 -17.76 22.16
N SER A 309 16.41 -17.20 22.47
CA SER A 309 16.53 -15.98 23.26
C SER A 309 17.66 -15.13 22.69
N GLU A 310 17.44 -13.82 22.65
CA GLU A 310 18.45 -12.85 22.21
C GLU A 310 18.34 -11.58 23.06
N VAL A 311 19.51 -11.08 23.52
CA VAL A 311 19.62 -9.87 24.33
C VAL A 311 20.15 -8.73 23.49
N LEU A 312 19.56 -7.54 23.66
CA LEU A 312 19.94 -6.32 22.97
C LEU A 312 20.10 -5.16 23.97
N GLU A 313 21.12 -4.35 23.76
CA GLU A 313 21.29 -3.09 24.48
C GLU A 313 20.06 -2.19 24.24
N ALA A 314 19.54 -1.62 25.31
CA ALA A 314 18.40 -0.73 25.26
C ALA A 314 18.56 0.42 26.27
N VAL A 315 17.98 1.56 25.93
CA VAL A 315 17.77 2.64 26.90
C VAL A 315 16.38 2.47 27.48
N VAL A 316 16.30 2.12 28.74
CA VAL A 316 15.04 1.91 29.46
C VAL A 316 14.81 3.07 30.41
N THR A 317 13.64 3.69 30.35
CA THR A 317 13.26 4.81 31.21
C THR A 317 12.00 4.44 31.97
N ASN A 318 12.10 4.44 33.29
CA ASN A 318 10.95 4.32 34.19
C ASN A 318 10.41 5.72 34.50
N HIS A 319 9.17 5.98 34.09
CA HIS A 319 8.49 7.27 34.33
C HIS A 319 7.67 7.27 35.61
N THR A 320 7.67 6.13 36.37
CA THR A 320 6.98 6.00 37.64
C THR A 320 7.97 6.02 38.80
N THR A 321 7.46 6.20 39.99
CA THR A 321 8.27 6.10 41.23
C THR A 321 8.28 4.67 41.72
N GLY A 322 9.47 4.06 41.88
CA GLY A 322 9.64 2.71 42.42
C GLY A 322 10.16 1.71 41.38
N GLU A 323 9.80 0.44 41.53
CA GLU A 323 10.20 -0.63 40.63
C GLU A 323 9.67 -0.44 39.23
N LEU A 324 10.31 -1.09 38.23
CA LEU A 324 9.91 -1.02 36.86
C LEU A 324 8.46 -1.51 36.72
N ALA A 325 7.60 -0.67 36.14
CA ALA A 325 6.15 -0.97 36.03
C ALA A 325 5.83 -2.04 34.98
N LEU A 326 6.85 -2.54 34.28
CA LEU A 326 6.71 -3.56 33.21
C LEU A 326 7.92 -4.48 33.19
N ASP A 327 7.72 -5.75 33.53
CA ASP A 327 8.76 -6.78 33.47
C ASP A 327 8.83 -7.45 32.07
N ALA A 328 7.70 -7.59 31.42
CA ALA A 328 7.59 -8.26 30.13
C ALA A 328 6.41 -7.76 29.28
N ALA A 329 6.59 -7.75 27.98
CA ALA A 329 5.56 -7.47 27.00
C ALA A 329 5.44 -8.62 25.98
N GLY A 330 4.21 -9.06 25.70
CA GLY A 330 3.93 -10.09 24.69
C GLY A 330 3.54 -9.48 23.36
N PHE A 331 4.26 -9.80 22.30
CA PHE A 331 3.96 -9.31 20.95
C PHE A 331 3.56 -10.45 20.02
N ASN A 332 2.65 -10.18 19.09
CA ASN A 332 2.58 -10.98 17.87
C ASN A 332 3.85 -10.71 17.05
N PRO A 333 4.68 -11.74 16.76
CA PRO A 333 5.98 -11.53 16.12
C PRO A 333 5.87 -10.90 14.73
N HIS A 334 4.81 -11.22 13.98
CA HIS A 334 4.58 -10.63 12.66
C HIS A 334 4.20 -9.15 12.76
N TYR A 335 3.36 -8.78 13.74
CA TYR A 335 2.95 -7.40 13.93
C TYR A 335 4.12 -6.52 14.38
N LEU A 336 4.96 -7.05 15.26
CA LEU A 336 6.16 -6.36 15.70
C LEU A 336 7.16 -6.19 14.54
N ALA A 337 7.42 -7.23 13.76
CA ALA A 337 8.31 -7.16 12.60
C ALA A 337 7.81 -6.18 11.53
N ASP A 338 6.48 -6.18 11.25
CA ASP A 338 5.87 -5.25 10.30
C ASP A 338 5.99 -3.79 10.77
N ALA A 339 5.76 -3.53 12.06
CA ALA A 339 5.88 -2.20 12.65
C ALA A 339 7.34 -1.70 12.57
N LEU A 340 8.31 -2.54 12.96
CA LEU A 340 9.73 -2.20 12.89
C LEU A 340 10.20 -1.96 11.45
N ALA A 341 9.74 -2.76 10.49
CA ALA A 341 10.06 -2.56 9.08
C ALA A 341 9.44 -1.28 8.48
N ALA A 342 8.38 -0.75 9.10
CA ALA A 342 7.74 0.50 8.71
C ALA A 342 8.39 1.74 9.36
N ILE A 343 9.18 1.57 10.42
CA ILE A 343 9.96 2.65 11.05
C ILE A 343 11.12 3.02 10.15
N ASP A 344 11.17 4.29 9.74
CA ASP A 344 12.24 4.86 8.92
C ASP A 344 13.10 5.79 9.80
N ALA A 345 13.71 5.21 10.82
CA ALA A 345 14.56 5.91 11.77
C ALA A 345 15.59 4.96 12.41
N PRO A 346 16.80 5.46 12.79
CA PRO A 346 17.86 4.65 13.38
C PRO A 346 17.46 3.94 14.67
N TYR A 347 16.58 4.56 15.45
CA TYR A 347 16.10 4.01 16.72
C TYR A 347 14.58 3.89 16.71
N VAL A 348 14.08 2.88 17.42
CA VAL A 348 12.67 2.70 17.72
C VAL A 348 12.41 2.96 19.21
N HIS A 349 11.33 3.65 19.49
CA HIS A 349 10.86 3.98 20.85
C HIS A 349 9.52 3.29 21.12
N PHE A 350 9.49 2.51 22.18
CA PHE A 350 8.29 1.88 22.69
C PHE A 350 7.79 2.65 23.91
N SER A 351 6.50 2.96 23.94
CA SER A 351 5.81 3.56 25.08
C SER A 351 4.81 2.57 25.66
N PHE A 352 5.06 2.12 26.89
CA PHE A 352 4.21 1.17 27.60
C PHE A 352 3.49 1.84 28.77
N THR A 353 2.20 1.56 28.93
CA THR A 353 1.43 1.96 30.11
C THR A 353 1.38 0.87 31.16
N ALA A 354 1.03 -0.36 30.77
CA ALA A 354 0.99 -1.54 31.65
C ALA A 354 1.00 -2.82 30.81
N ALA A 355 1.26 -3.96 31.46
CA ALA A 355 1.17 -5.27 30.83
C ALA A 355 -0.22 -5.50 30.19
N GLY A 356 -0.25 -5.98 28.94
CA GLY A 356 -1.49 -6.26 28.21
C GLY A 356 -2.26 -5.03 27.70
N GLN A 357 -1.76 -3.83 27.92
CA GLN A 357 -2.28 -2.59 27.31
C GLN A 357 -1.63 -2.33 25.94
N PRO A 358 -2.24 -1.50 25.08
CA PRO A 358 -1.62 -1.12 23.81
C PRO A 358 -0.24 -0.48 23.99
N CYS A 359 0.70 -0.84 23.14
CA CYS A 359 2.03 -0.26 23.08
C CYS A 359 2.12 0.69 21.88
N LEU A 360 2.55 1.93 22.11
CA LEU A 360 2.87 2.88 21.04
C LEU A 360 4.32 2.72 20.61
N VAL A 361 4.55 2.66 19.30
CA VAL A 361 5.85 2.47 18.66
C VAL A 361 6.10 3.63 17.71
N GLN A 362 7.22 4.33 17.88
CA GLN A 362 7.61 5.49 17.07
C GLN A 362 9.10 5.42 16.70
N GLY A 363 9.47 6.09 15.60
CA GLY A 363 10.87 6.27 15.24
C GLY A 363 11.54 7.37 16.05
N VAL A 364 12.87 7.31 16.18
CA VAL A 364 13.71 8.36 16.77
C VAL A 364 14.97 8.50 15.95
N GLU A 365 15.35 9.73 15.60
CA GLU A 365 16.53 10.01 14.77
C GLU A 365 17.84 9.81 15.52
N ASP A 366 17.88 10.19 16.78
CA ASP A 366 19.07 10.10 17.63
C ASP A 366 18.78 9.31 18.90
N ALA A 367 19.81 8.69 19.50
CA ALA A 367 19.66 7.89 20.72
C ALA A 367 18.95 8.64 21.87
N ASP A 368 19.16 9.94 21.99
CA ASP A 368 18.59 10.81 23.02
C ASP A 368 17.49 11.76 22.51
N GLY A 369 17.11 11.63 21.20
CA GLY A 369 16.13 12.51 20.55
C GLY A 369 14.69 12.27 21.00
N GLU A 370 13.80 13.18 20.63
CA GLU A 370 12.35 12.98 20.84
C GLU A 370 11.74 12.04 19.79
N PRO A 371 10.72 11.26 20.16
CA PRO A 371 10.00 10.42 19.21
C PRO A 371 9.36 11.23 18.08
N LEU A 372 9.49 10.76 16.84
CA LEU A 372 8.87 11.35 15.66
C LEU A 372 7.34 11.30 15.81
N VAL A 373 6.68 12.42 15.49
CA VAL A 373 5.24 12.57 15.71
C VAL A 373 4.40 12.26 14.46
N ASP A 374 5.01 12.28 13.29
CA ASP A 374 4.37 12.14 11.98
C ASP A 374 4.02 10.70 11.62
N TYR A 375 4.68 9.70 12.26
CA TYR A 375 4.34 8.29 12.17
C TYR A 375 4.19 7.67 13.55
N LYS A 376 3.06 7.05 13.78
CA LYS A 376 2.72 6.35 15.02
C LYS A 376 2.18 4.96 14.70
N HIS A 377 2.70 3.94 15.37
CA HIS A 377 2.21 2.57 15.27
C HIS A 377 1.80 2.06 16.65
N VAL A 378 0.60 1.52 16.76
CA VAL A 378 0.10 0.91 18.00
C VAL A 378 -0.03 -0.58 17.80
N ILE A 379 0.44 -1.36 18.76
CA ILE A 379 0.30 -2.83 18.81
C ILE A 379 -0.44 -3.21 20.07
N MET A 380 -1.51 -3.99 19.96
CA MET A 380 -2.20 -4.61 21.09
C MET A 380 -1.33 -5.75 21.61
N LEU A 381 -0.91 -5.67 22.88
CA LEU A 381 -0.09 -6.70 23.49
C LEU A 381 -0.89 -7.98 23.73
N MET A 382 -0.24 -9.11 23.51
CA MET A 382 -0.78 -10.42 23.81
C MET A 382 -0.63 -10.72 25.30
N ARG A 383 -1.58 -11.47 25.87
CA ARG A 383 -1.45 -11.98 27.24
C ARG A 383 -0.30 -12.98 27.29
N LEU A 384 0.59 -12.81 28.25
CA LEU A 384 1.61 -13.79 28.56
C LEU A 384 1.01 -14.91 29.40
N PRO A 385 1.35 -16.19 29.14
CA PRO A 385 1.01 -17.27 30.04
C PRO A 385 1.67 -16.99 31.39
N GLY A 386 0.91 -17.15 32.45
CA GLY A 386 1.38 -16.97 33.83
C GLY A 386 2.35 -18.08 34.23
#